data_3003faa19729f63ce43117a45a3b13bd
#
_entry.id   3003faa19729f63ce43117a45a3b13bd
#
_cell.length_a   1.000
_cell.length_b   1.000
_cell.length_c   1.000
_cell.angle_alpha   90.00
_cell.angle_beta   90.00
_cell.angle_gamma   90.00
#
_symmetry.space_group_name_H-M   'P 1'
#
loop_
_entity.id
_entity.type
_entity.pdbx_description
1 polymer ?
#
loop_
_entity_poly.entity_id
_entity_poly.type
_entity_poly.pdbx_seq_one_letter_code
_entity_poly.pdbx_strand_id
1 'polypeptide(L)'
;MSGIATLPIENPVLIFFIVLVIILFAPILLNRIRVPHIIGLIIAGVIIGPNGLNLLARDSSFEIFGNVGILYLMFLAGLEIDMYDFKKSKKDGIIFGLYTFLIPMILGTAISYYTLHLNLMTSILLASMYASHTLIAYPIISRYGISRSRAVPITIAGTIFTVLGALIILAVISGMVRGDLTEFFWLRLSVNITIYSIAI
;
A
#
# COMPACT_ATOMS: atom_id res chain seq x y z
N MET A 1 -15.39 41.00 11.20
CA MET A 1 -14.88 39.89 12.02
C MET A 1 -15.91 38.78 12.03
N SER A 2 -15.85 37.87 11.10
CA SER A 2 -16.65 36.64 11.12
C SER A 2 -15.95 35.65 10.20
N GLY A 3 -14.77 35.19 10.63
CA GLY A 3 -14.08 34.09 10.01
C GLY A 3 -14.48 32.80 10.74
N ILE A 4 -15.75 32.40 10.58
CA ILE A 4 -16.15 31.01 10.87
C ILE A 4 -15.50 30.22 9.75
N ALA A 5 -14.47 29.45 10.10
CA ALA A 5 -13.77 28.58 9.16
C ALA A 5 -14.84 27.69 8.48
N THR A 6 -15.10 27.92 7.21
CA THR A 6 -15.95 27.04 6.42
C THR A 6 -15.28 25.66 6.37
N LEU A 7 -15.96 24.64 6.79
CA LEU A 7 -15.49 23.26 6.68
C LEU A 7 -15.88 22.70 5.30
N PRO A 8 -15.00 22.00 4.62
CA PRO A 8 -13.61 21.70 4.96
C PRO A 8 -12.66 22.89 4.80
N ILE A 9 -11.53 22.85 5.54
CA ILE A 9 -10.52 23.90 5.48
C ILE A 9 -9.84 23.85 4.10
N GLU A 10 -9.86 25.00 3.37
CA GLU A 10 -9.28 25.10 2.03
C GLU A 10 -7.88 25.73 2.00
N ASN A 11 -7.45 26.35 3.10
CA ASN A 11 -6.13 27.00 3.15
C ASN A 11 -5.00 25.98 3.23
N PRO A 12 -4.11 25.85 2.21
CA PRO A 12 -3.06 24.81 2.18
C PRO A 12 -2.08 24.91 3.33
N VAL A 13 -1.78 26.13 3.81
CA VAL A 13 -0.87 26.35 4.93
C VAL A 13 -1.46 25.84 6.24
N LEU A 14 -2.75 26.08 6.44
CA LEU A 14 -3.47 25.62 7.62
C LEU A 14 -3.64 24.10 7.60
N ILE A 15 -3.93 23.51 6.45
CA ILE A 15 -3.97 22.07 6.23
C ILE A 15 -2.63 21.44 6.60
N PHE A 16 -1.54 21.96 6.04
CA PHE A 16 -0.20 21.47 6.34
C PHE A 16 0.15 21.57 7.82
N PHE A 17 -0.19 22.69 8.47
CA PHE A 17 0.03 22.88 9.89
C PHE A 17 -0.74 21.85 10.73
N ILE A 18 -2.02 21.62 10.44
CA ILE A 18 -2.86 20.63 11.14
C ILE A 18 -2.27 19.23 10.99
N VAL A 19 -1.86 18.86 9.77
CA VAL A 19 -1.23 17.55 9.50
C VAL A 19 0.05 17.39 10.31
N LEU A 20 0.92 18.41 10.35
CA LEU A 20 2.15 18.37 11.17
C LEU A 20 1.85 18.20 12.66
N VAL A 21 0.86 18.93 13.17
CA VAL A 21 0.42 18.80 14.58
C VAL A 21 -0.05 17.37 14.85
N ILE A 22 -0.82 16.79 13.96
CA ILE A 22 -1.31 15.41 14.13
C ILE A 22 -0.16 14.41 14.06
N ILE A 23 0.75 14.52 13.09
CA ILE A 23 1.93 13.66 12.99
C ILE A 23 2.78 13.72 14.27
N LEU A 24 2.87 14.87 14.89
CA LEU A 24 3.63 15.05 16.13
C LEU A 24 2.89 14.51 17.37
N PHE A 25 1.62 14.88 17.53
CA PHE A 25 0.88 14.62 18.78
C PHE A 25 0.16 13.27 18.80
N ALA A 26 -0.35 12.76 17.66
CA ALA A 26 -1.08 11.51 17.64
C ALA A 26 -0.23 10.31 18.12
N PRO A 27 1.03 10.14 17.71
CA PRO A 27 1.89 9.08 18.23
C PRO A 27 2.16 9.21 19.74
N ILE A 28 2.36 10.44 20.22
CA ILE A 28 2.65 10.70 21.65
C ILE A 28 1.44 10.31 22.50
N LEU A 29 0.25 10.72 22.07
CA LEU A 29 -0.99 10.46 22.80
C LEU A 29 -1.35 8.97 22.82
N LEU A 30 -1.23 8.30 21.67
CA LEU A 30 -1.58 6.89 21.53
C LEU A 30 -0.51 5.93 22.09
N ASN A 31 0.72 6.38 22.22
CA ASN A 31 1.75 5.59 22.88
C ASN A 31 1.41 5.32 24.36
N ARG A 32 0.67 6.22 25.01
CA ARG A 32 0.17 6.01 26.39
C ARG A 32 -0.78 4.82 26.52
N ILE A 33 -1.53 4.49 25.46
CA ILE A 33 -2.46 3.35 25.41
C ILE A 33 -1.90 2.16 24.66
N ARG A 34 -0.56 2.12 24.45
CA ARG A 34 0.17 1.04 23.77
C ARG A 34 -0.31 0.74 22.36
N VAL A 35 -0.88 1.71 21.67
CA VAL A 35 -1.27 1.61 20.27
C VAL A 35 -0.07 1.96 19.38
N PRO A 36 0.29 1.12 18.38
CA PRO A 36 1.34 1.46 17.42
C PRO A 36 1.05 2.80 16.72
N HIS A 37 2.08 3.63 16.54
CA HIS A 37 1.91 5.01 16.01
C HIS A 37 1.28 5.05 14.63
N ILE A 38 1.52 4.03 13.78
CA ILE A 38 0.91 3.95 12.43
C ILE A 38 -0.62 3.85 12.56
N ILE A 39 -1.11 2.99 13.46
CA ILE A 39 -2.56 2.86 13.72
C ILE A 39 -3.13 4.18 14.23
N GLY A 40 -2.37 4.85 15.11
CA GLY A 40 -2.75 6.16 15.64
C GLY A 40 -2.92 7.23 14.59
N LEU A 41 -2.01 7.27 13.61
CA LEU A 41 -2.09 8.20 12.48
C LEU A 41 -3.27 7.87 11.56
N ILE A 42 -3.56 6.59 11.33
CA ILE A 42 -4.73 6.16 10.54
C ILE A 42 -6.03 6.59 11.24
N ILE A 43 -6.15 6.34 12.55
CA ILE A 43 -7.33 6.75 13.33
C ILE A 43 -7.50 8.27 13.30
N ALA A 44 -6.43 9.03 13.52
CA ALA A 44 -6.46 10.48 13.41
C ALA A 44 -6.94 10.95 12.03
N GLY A 45 -6.42 10.33 10.95
CA GLY A 45 -6.84 10.61 9.57
C GLY A 45 -8.33 10.32 9.34
N VAL A 46 -8.86 9.23 9.89
CA VAL A 46 -10.30 8.91 9.81
C VAL A 46 -11.15 9.97 10.55
N ILE A 47 -10.70 10.42 11.72
CA ILE A 47 -11.45 11.41 12.53
C ILE A 47 -11.50 12.76 11.81
N ILE A 48 -10.38 13.25 11.27
CA ILE A 48 -10.32 14.58 10.64
C ILE A 48 -10.76 14.60 9.18
N GLY A 49 -10.80 13.44 8.54
CA GLY A 49 -11.11 13.27 7.13
C GLY A 49 -12.60 13.52 6.79
N PRO A 50 -12.94 13.37 5.49
CA PRO A 50 -14.28 13.69 4.98
C PRO A 50 -15.38 12.80 5.55
N ASN A 51 -15.06 11.59 5.99
CA ASN A 51 -16.03 10.67 6.59
C ASN A 51 -16.11 10.78 8.13
N GLY A 52 -15.28 11.64 8.76
CA GLY A 52 -15.32 11.93 10.18
C GLY A 52 -15.83 13.35 10.45
N LEU A 53 -14.97 14.20 11.01
CA LEU A 53 -15.32 15.61 11.32
C LEU A 53 -15.34 16.54 10.10
N ASN A 54 -14.98 16.04 8.94
CA ASN A 54 -14.87 16.81 7.69
C ASN A 54 -14.04 18.10 7.81
N LEU A 55 -12.98 18.04 8.65
CA LEU A 55 -12.08 19.17 8.83
C LEU A 55 -11.18 19.38 7.61
N LEU A 56 -10.70 18.29 7.02
CA LEU A 56 -9.82 18.29 5.87
C LEU A 56 -10.44 17.49 4.73
N ALA A 57 -10.52 18.12 3.55
CA ALA A 57 -10.86 17.43 2.31
C ALA A 57 -9.64 16.67 1.78
N ARG A 58 -9.90 15.59 1.05
CA ARG A 58 -8.87 14.90 0.28
C ARG A 58 -8.58 15.69 -0.99
N ASP A 59 -7.53 16.49 -0.96
CA ASP A 59 -7.10 17.29 -2.09
C ASP A 59 -5.84 16.70 -2.76
N SER A 60 -5.45 17.24 -3.90
CA SER A 60 -4.26 16.84 -4.65
C SER A 60 -2.96 16.97 -3.83
N SER A 61 -2.90 17.90 -2.89
CA SER A 61 -1.74 18.10 -2.02
C SER A 61 -1.52 16.90 -1.10
N PHE A 62 -2.59 16.35 -0.52
CA PHE A 62 -2.51 15.12 0.29
C PHE A 62 -2.05 13.92 -0.52
N GLU A 63 -2.54 13.80 -1.75
CA GLU A 63 -2.12 12.69 -2.63
C GLU A 63 -0.64 12.78 -3.00
N ILE A 64 -0.14 13.98 -3.29
CA ILE A 64 1.28 14.20 -3.57
C ILE A 64 2.13 13.86 -2.34
N PHE A 65 1.80 14.38 -1.15
CA PHE A 65 2.55 14.07 0.07
C PHE A 65 2.53 12.57 0.42
N GLY A 66 1.38 11.92 0.25
CA GLY A 66 1.25 10.48 0.44
C GLY A 66 2.13 9.68 -0.52
N ASN A 67 2.11 10.02 -1.81
CA ASN A 67 2.92 9.38 -2.84
C ASN A 67 4.42 9.60 -2.61
N VAL A 68 4.83 10.82 -2.27
CA VAL A 68 6.22 11.13 -1.92
C VAL A 68 6.66 10.35 -0.68
N GLY A 69 5.79 10.25 0.34
CA GLY A 69 6.07 9.46 1.54
C GLY A 69 6.28 7.97 1.23
N ILE A 70 5.44 7.38 0.38
CA ILE A 70 5.58 5.98 -0.05
C ILE A 70 6.88 5.78 -0.84
N LEU A 71 7.17 6.66 -1.81
CA LEU A 71 8.41 6.60 -2.58
C LEU A 71 9.64 6.72 -1.69
N TYR A 72 9.62 7.61 -0.70
CA TYR A 72 10.70 7.78 0.25
C TYR A 72 10.92 6.54 1.12
N LEU A 73 9.83 5.92 1.62
CA LEU A 73 9.92 4.67 2.37
C LEU A 73 10.47 3.53 1.51
N MET A 74 10.05 3.42 0.25
CA MET A 74 10.58 2.42 -0.69
C MET A 74 12.06 2.64 -0.99
N PHE A 75 12.47 3.90 -1.15
CA PHE A 75 13.87 4.25 -1.35
C PHE A 75 14.75 3.87 -0.14
N LEU A 76 14.31 4.22 1.07
CA LEU A 76 15.02 3.84 2.30
C LEU A 76 15.11 2.31 2.44
N ALA A 77 14.01 1.60 2.20
CA ALA A 77 14.00 0.14 2.22
C ALA A 77 14.99 -0.43 1.20
N GLY A 78 15.05 0.15 -0.02
CA GLY A 78 16.00 -0.25 -1.04
C GLY A 78 17.47 -0.07 -0.64
N LEU A 79 17.79 1.02 0.06
CA LEU A 79 19.15 1.29 0.55
C LEU A 79 19.60 0.33 1.67
N GLU A 80 18.69 -0.15 2.49
CA GLU A 80 18.99 -1.05 3.61
C GLU A 80 19.07 -2.53 3.20
N ILE A 81 18.61 -2.88 1.98
CA ILE A 81 18.64 -4.25 1.49
C ILE A 81 20.07 -4.63 1.12
N ASP A 82 20.59 -5.68 1.77
CA ASP A 82 21.81 -6.34 1.31
C ASP A 82 21.51 -7.13 0.04
N MET A 83 22.05 -6.66 -1.09
CA MET A 83 21.84 -7.30 -2.40
C MET A 83 22.37 -8.71 -2.49
N TYR A 84 23.38 -9.06 -1.69
CA TYR A 84 23.91 -10.41 -1.62
C TYR A 84 22.92 -11.36 -0.95
N ASP A 85 22.38 -10.97 0.20
CA ASP A 85 21.37 -11.75 0.93
C ASP A 85 20.06 -11.83 0.17
N PHE A 86 19.68 -10.77 -0.55
CA PHE A 86 18.52 -10.77 -1.43
C PHE A 86 18.66 -11.78 -2.57
N LYS A 87 19.78 -11.79 -3.29
CA LYS A 87 20.06 -12.77 -4.36
C LYS A 87 20.07 -14.21 -3.85
N LYS A 88 20.63 -14.45 -2.67
CA LYS A 88 20.66 -15.76 -2.03
C LYS A 88 19.27 -16.25 -1.61
N SER A 89 18.40 -15.34 -1.20
CA SER A 89 17.07 -15.64 -0.66
C SER A 89 15.94 -15.57 -1.70
N LYS A 90 16.23 -15.24 -2.96
CA LYS A 90 15.18 -15.00 -3.98
C LYS A 90 14.26 -16.20 -4.21
N LYS A 91 14.81 -17.43 -4.18
CA LYS A 91 14.00 -18.65 -4.34
C LYS A 91 13.00 -18.80 -3.19
N ASP A 92 13.46 -18.63 -1.96
CA ASP A 92 12.62 -18.71 -0.77
C ASP A 92 11.59 -17.56 -0.77
N GLY A 93 12.00 -16.38 -1.25
CA GLY A 93 11.11 -15.20 -1.40
C GLY A 93 10.01 -15.42 -2.43
N ILE A 94 10.31 -16.03 -3.58
CA ILE A 94 9.28 -16.35 -4.59
C ILE A 94 8.31 -17.40 -4.05
N ILE A 95 8.80 -18.46 -3.39
CA ILE A 95 7.98 -19.50 -2.78
C ILE A 95 7.08 -18.88 -1.70
N PHE A 96 7.65 -18.07 -0.82
CA PHE A 96 6.92 -17.33 0.21
C PHE A 96 5.86 -16.41 -0.41
N GLY A 97 6.23 -15.61 -1.42
CA GLY A 97 5.33 -14.72 -2.14
C GLY A 97 4.18 -15.46 -2.83
N LEU A 98 4.48 -16.63 -3.43
CA LEU A 98 3.46 -17.44 -4.09
C LEU A 98 2.41 -17.93 -3.08
N TYR A 99 2.83 -18.48 -1.94
CA TYR A 99 1.89 -18.94 -0.92
C TYR A 99 1.11 -17.78 -0.28
N THR A 100 1.79 -16.69 0.07
CA THR A 100 1.15 -15.52 0.68
C THR A 100 0.26 -14.75 -0.29
N PHE A 101 0.40 -14.96 -1.59
CA PHE A 101 -0.51 -14.45 -2.61
C PHE A 101 -1.68 -15.41 -2.88
N LEU A 102 -1.39 -16.69 -3.18
CA LEU A 102 -2.43 -17.63 -3.60
C LEU A 102 -3.43 -17.97 -2.49
N ILE A 103 -2.97 -18.15 -1.25
CA ILE A 103 -3.88 -18.53 -0.16
C ILE A 103 -4.92 -17.44 0.10
N PRO A 104 -4.57 -16.16 0.35
CA PRO A 104 -5.56 -15.10 0.50
C PRO A 104 -6.38 -14.86 -0.77
N MET A 105 -5.77 -15.05 -1.95
CA MET A 105 -6.45 -14.89 -3.23
C MET A 105 -7.59 -15.89 -3.39
N ILE A 106 -7.35 -17.17 -3.14
CA ILE A 106 -8.35 -18.24 -3.25
C ILE A 106 -9.45 -18.06 -2.17
N LEU A 107 -9.03 -17.88 -0.92
CA LEU A 107 -9.98 -17.71 0.19
C LEU A 107 -10.76 -16.40 0.05
N GLY A 108 -10.12 -15.31 -0.31
CA GLY A 108 -10.75 -14.01 -0.51
C GLY A 108 -11.75 -14.04 -1.67
N THR A 109 -11.42 -14.71 -2.78
CA THR A 109 -12.34 -14.88 -3.91
C THR A 109 -13.55 -15.72 -3.50
N ALA A 110 -13.33 -16.84 -2.80
CA ALA A 110 -14.41 -17.71 -2.35
C ALA A 110 -15.35 -16.98 -1.37
N ILE A 111 -14.81 -16.29 -0.36
CA ILE A 111 -15.61 -15.54 0.61
C ILE A 111 -16.38 -14.42 -0.09
N SER A 112 -15.72 -13.64 -0.97
CA SER A 112 -16.36 -12.54 -1.68
C SER A 112 -17.48 -13.01 -2.61
N TYR A 113 -17.29 -14.14 -3.26
CA TYR A 113 -18.28 -14.72 -4.17
C TYR A 113 -19.47 -15.34 -3.42
N TYR A 114 -19.21 -16.21 -2.42
CA TYR A 114 -20.28 -16.96 -1.73
C TYR A 114 -20.94 -16.17 -0.60
N THR A 115 -20.20 -15.31 0.12
CA THR A 115 -20.75 -14.61 1.30
C THR A 115 -21.21 -13.19 0.96
N LEU A 116 -20.46 -12.46 0.12
CA LEU A 116 -20.82 -11.11 -0.28
C LEU A 116 -21.67 -11.08 -1.56
N HIS A 117 -21.89 -12.25 -2.20
CA HIS A 117 -22.66 -12.39 -3.44
C HIS A 117 -22.19 -11.46 -4.58
N LEU A 118 -20.89 -11.17 -4.62
CA LEU A 118 -20.29 -10.37 -5.68
C LEU A 118 -20.10 -11.20 -6.94
N ASN A 119 -20.08 -10.54 -8.11
CA ASN A 119 -19.74 -11.25 -9.33
C ASN A 119 -18.27 -11.74 -9.29
N LEU A 120 -17.94 -12.74 -10.11
CA LEU A 120 -16.63 -13.38 -10.08
C LEU A 120 -15.48 -12.40 -10.30
N MET A 121 -15.61 -11.45 -11.24
CA MET A 121 -14.55 -10.47 -11.54
C MET A 121 -14.32 -9.52 -10.37
N THR A 122 -15.37 -9.02 -9.75
CA THR A 122 -15.27 -8.17 -8.56
C THR A 122 -14.69 -8.95 -7.38
N SER A 123 -15.05 -10.22 -7.21
CA SER A 123 -14.51 -11.08 -6.16
C SER A 123 -13.01 -11.32 -6.32
N ILE A 124 -12.54 -11.56 -7.56
CA ILE A 124 -11.11 -11.71 -7.87
C ILE A 124 -10.36 -10.40 -7.62
N LEU A 125 -10.93 -9.27 -8.04
CA LEU A 125 -10.33 -7.96 -7.82
C LEU A 125 -10.20 -7.64 -6.33
N LEU A 126 -11.26 -7.87 -5.56
CA LEU A 126 -11.25 -7.67 -4.10
C LEU A 126 -10.25 -8.59 -3.41
N ALA A 127 -10.20 -9.85 -3.82
CA ALA A 127 -9.24 -10.83 -3.30
C ALA A 127 -7.78 -10.44 -3.60
N SER A 128 -7.50 -9.85 -4.77
CA SER A 128 -6.16 -9.37 -5.11
C SER A 128 -5.69 -8.25 -4.18
N MET A 129 -6.60 -7.41 -3.67
CA MET A 129 -6.28 -6.39 -2.66
C MET A 129 -5.89 -7.02 -1.32
N TYR A 130 -6.56 -8.11 -0.90
CA TYR A 130 -6.21 -8.82 0.34
C TYR A 130 -4.92 -9.63 0.21
N ALA A 131 -4.63 -10.12 -0.98
CA ALA A 131 -3.43 -10.91 -1.27
C ALA A 131 -2.17 -10.04 -1.43
N SER A 132 -2.33 -8.74 -1.68
CA SER A 132 -1.23 -7.80 -1.78
C SER A 132 -0.90 -7.21 -0.41
N HIS A 133 0.33 -7.34 0.01
CA HIS A 133 0.82 -6.73 1.23
C HIS A 133 2.02 -5.82 0.93
N THR A 134 2.15 -4.76 1.71
CA THR A 134 3.19 -3.76 1.57
C THR A 134 4.18 -3.83 2.74
N LEU A 135 5.36 -3.22 2.56
CA LEU A 135 6.43 -3.20 3.57
C LEU A 135 6.13 -2.26 4.74
N ILE A 136 4.88 -2.16 5.20
CA ILE A 136 4.48 -1.27 6.32
C ILE A 136 5.24 -1.62 7.62
N ALA A 137 5.58 -2.89 7.82
CA ALA A 137 6.33 -3.33 8.99
C ALA A 137 7.84 -2.99 8.92
N TYR A 138 8.35 -2.61 7.74
CA TYR A 138 9.78 -2.37 7.56
C TYR A 138 10.37 -1.28 8.47
N PRO A 139 9.75 -0.10 8.63
CA PRO A 139 10.23 0.91 9.58
C PRO A 139 10.31 0.39 11.03
N ILE A 140 9.42 -0.52 11.41
CA ILE A 140 9.42 -1.13 12.74
C ILE A 140 10.61 -2.07 12.88
N ILE A 141 10.84 -2.92 11.88
CA ILE A 141 11.94 -3.88 11.82
C ILE A 141 13.29 -3.16 11.86
N SER A 142 13.44 -2.09 11.07
CA SER A 142 14.63 -1.26 11.04
C SER A 142 14.90 -0.60 12.39
N ARG A 143 13.87 -0.07 13.05
CA ARG A 143 13.98 0.54 14.39
C ARG A 143 14.47 -0.45 15.46
N TYR A 144 14.11 -1.72 15.35
CA TYR A 144 14.59 -2.76 16.27
C TYR A 144 15.95 -3.34 15.89
N GLY A 145 16.57 -2.90 14.80
CA GLY A 145 17.89 -3.34 14.35
C GLY A 145 17.92 -4.78 13.82
N ILE A 146 16.77 -5.35 13.46
CA ILE A 146 16.65 -6.75 12.97
C ILE A 146 16.51 -6.83 11.45
N SER A 147 16.76 -5.75 10.72
CA SER A 147 16.70 -5.67 9.25
C SER A 147 17.65 -6.65 8.54
N ARG A 148 18.71 -7.08 9.21
CA ARG A 148 19.69 -8.08 8.68
C ARG A 148 19.26 -9.54 8.91
N SER A 149 18.13 -9.81 9.52
CA SER A 149 17.64 -11.19 9.69
C SER A 149 17.29 -11.82 8.34
N ARG A 150 17.49 -13.13 8.16
CA ARG A 150 17.18 -13.87 6.92
C ARG A 150 15.71 -13.73 6.50
N ALA A 151 14.81 -13.51 7.43
CA ALA A 151 13.38 -13.35 7.16
C ALA A 151 13.07 -12.08 6.36
N VAL A 152 13.83 -11.00 6.56
CA VAL A 152 13.57 -9.69 5.95
C VAL A 152 13.74 -9.72 4.42
N PRO A 153 14.89 -10.15 3.84
CA PRO A 153 15.02 -10.23 2.38
C PRO A 153 14.02 -11.20 1.74
N ILE A 154 13.65 -12.29 2.43
CA ILE A 154 12.62 -13.22 1.95
C ILE A 154 11.25 -12.52 1.88
N THR A 155 10.89 -11.81 2.93
CA THR A 155 9.60 -11.06 2.97
C THR A 155 9.56 -9.96 1.92
N ILE A 156 10.66 -9.21 1.72
CA ILE A 156 10.74 -8.16 0.71
C ILE A 156 10.55 -8.75 -0.69
N ALA A 157 11.26 -9.84 -1.02
CA ALA A 157 11.11 -10.52 -2.30
C ALA A 157 9.67 -11.04 -2.50
N GLY A 158 9.07 -11.60 -1.45
CA GLY A 158 7.66 -12.03 -1.47
C GLY A 158 6.69 -10.88 -1.68
N THR A 159 6.92 -9.73 -1.05
CA THR A 159 6.09 -8.53 -1.22
C THR A 159 6.13 -8.02 -2.66
N ILE A 160 7.30 -7.95 -3.28
CA ILE A 160 7.43 -7.57 -4.70
C ILE A 160 6.59 -8.50 -5.58
N PHE A 161 6.67 -9.82 -5.33
CA PHE A 161 5.90 -10.82 -6.05
C PHE A 161 4.37 -10.60 -5.89
N THR A 162 3.88 -10.38 -4.67
CA THR A 162 2.45 -10.21 -4.40
C THR A 162 1.91 -8.90 -4.97
N VAL A 163 2.68 -7.81 -4.92
CA VAL A 163 2.29 -6.51 -5.50
C VAL A 163 2.21 -6.61 -7.02
N LEU A 164 3.20 -7.21 -7.67
CA LEU A 164 3.17 -7.43 -9.13
C LEU A 164 1.99 -8.30 -9.52
N GLY A 165 1.71 -9.39 -8.80
CA GLY A 165 0.56 -10.25 -9.04
C GLY A 165 -0.77 -9.50 -8.96
N ALA A 166 -0.95 -8.68 -7.92
CA ALA A 166 -2.16 -7.87 -7.75
C ALA A 166 -2.32 -6.81 -8.84
N LEU A 167 -1.23 -6.16 -9.25
CA LEU A 167 -1.25 -5.17 -10.33
C LEU A 167 -1.58 -5.80 -11.70
N ILE A 168 -1.09 -7.01 -11.97
CA ILE A 168 -1.43 -7.76 -13.19
C ILE A 168 -2.93 -8.07 -13.20
N ILE A 169 -3.49 -8.56 -12.09
CA ILE A 169 -4.93 -8.84 -11.98
C ILE A 169 -5.74 -7.55 -12.18
N LEU A 170 -5.34 -6.46 -11.55
CA LEU A 170 -5.99 -5.16 -11.70
C LEU A 170 -5.96 -4.70 -13.17
N ALA A 171 -4.82 -4.81 -13.84
CA ALA A 171 -4.67 -4.42 -15.23
C ALA A 171 -5.56 -5.25 -16.16
N VAL A 172 -5.58 -6.58 -15.97
CA VAL A 172 -6.41 -7.49 -16.77
C VAL A 172 -7.90 -7.20 -16.57
N ILE A 173 -8.37 -7.12 -15.32
CA ILE A 173 -9.79 -6.87 -15.04
C ILE A 173 -10.21 -5.47 -15.51
N SER A 174 -9.36 -4.45 -15.33
CA SER A 174 -9.64 -3.10 -15.84
C SER A 174 -9.72 -3.05 -17.35
N GLY A 175 -8.85 -3.81 -18.06
CA GLY A 175 -8.89 -3.95 -19.50
C GLY A 175 -10.16 -4.67 -19.99
N MET A 176 -10.60 -5.73 -19.26
CA MET A 176 -11.85 -6.41 -19.55
C MET A 176 -13.07 -5.50 -19.42
N VAL A 177 -13.14 -4.72 -18.34
CA VAL A 177 -14.28 -3.81 -18.08
C VAL A 177 -14.34 -2.67 -19.09
N ARG A 178 -13.19 -2.17 -19.56
CA ARG A 178 -13.13 -1.11 -20.57
C ARG A 178 -13.35 -1.60 -22.01
N GLY A 179 -13.37 -2.90 -22.23
CA GLY A 179 -13.46 -3.47 -23.59
C GLY A 179 -12.17 -3.34 -24.42
N ASP A 180 -11.06 -2.99 -23.79
CA ASP A 180 -9.77 -2.71 -24.44
C ASP A 180 -8.89 -3.97 -24.63
N LEU A 181 -9.45 -5.18 -24.45
CA LEU A 181 -8.70 -6.44 -24.63
C LEU A 181 -8.44 -6.74 -26.11
N THR A 182 -7.66 -5.90 -26.75
CA THR A 182 -7.11 -6.15 -28.07
C THR A 182 -5.78 -6.89 -27.96
N GLU A 183 -5.30 -7.51 -29.05
CA GLU A 183 -3.96 -8.13 -29.11
C GLU A 183 -2.87 -7.12 -28.68
N PHE A 184 -3.09 -5.85 -28.98
CA PHE A 184 -2.23 -4.74 -28.58
C PHE A 184 -2.16 -4.52 -27.06
N PHE A 185 -3.23 -4.83 -26.32
CA PHE A 185 -3.24 -4.72 -24.85
C PHE A 185 -2.26 -5.71 -24.22
N TRP A 186 -2.26 -6.96 -24.65
CA TRP A 186 -1.36 -7.99 -24.13
C TRP A 186 0.10 -7.69 -24.46
N LEU A 187 0.35 -7.20 -25.68
CA LEU A 187 1.68 -6.79 -26.10
C LEU A 187 2.19 -5.61 -25.26
N ARG A 188 1.36 -4.58 -25.06
CA ARG A 188 1.70 -3.42 -24.25
C ARG A 188 1.92 -3.78 -22.78
N LEU A 189 1.10 -4.66 -22.22
CA LEU A 189 1.23 -5.16 -20.86
C LEU A 189 2.56 -5.91 -20.68
N SER A 190 2.88 -6.83 -21.60
CA SER A 190 4.12 -7.62 -21.58
C SER A 190 5.35 -6.73 -21.73
N VAL A 191 5.33 -5.77 -22.63
CA VAL A 191 6.43 -4.82 -22.84
C VAL A 191 6.63 -3.97 -21.58
N ASN A 192 5.57 -3.43 -21.01
CA ASN A 192 5.68 -2.61 -19.79
C ASN A 192 6.22 -3.42 -18.60
N ILE A 193 5.75 -4.65 -18.39
CA ILE A 193 6.27 -5.54 -17.33
C ILE A 193 7.75 -5.85 -17.58
N THR A 194 8.14 -6.12 -18.82
CA THR A 194 9.52 -6.43 -19.18
C THR A 194 10.43 -5.21 -18.95
N ILE A 195 10.02 -4.03 -19.42
CA ILE A 195 10.76 -2.78 -19.20
C ILE A 195 10.93 -2.52 -17.70
N TYR A 196 9.86 -2.70 -16.93
CA TYR A 196 9.90 -2.51 -15.48
C TYR A 196 10.83 -3.51 -14.79
N SER A 197 10.83 -4.78 -15.23
CA SER A 197 11.69 -5.82 -14.68
C SER A 197 13.17 -5.65 -15.05
N ILE A 198 13.48 -4.94 -16.15
CA ILE A 198 14.86 -4.64 -16.55
C ILE A 198 15.35 -3.36 -15.86
N ALA A 199 14.46 -2.40 -15.58
CA ALA A 199 14.81 -1.12 -14.96
C ALA A 199 15.07 -1.21 -13.44
N ILE A 200 14.66 -2.33 -12.81
CA ILE A 200 14.89 -2.67 -11.40
C ILE A 200 16.00 -3.72 -11.29
#